data_78175713edaea5d61569ef7f3ba9816d
#
_entry.id   78175713edaea5d61569ef7f3ba9816d
#
_cell.length_a   1.000
_cell.length_b   1.000
_cell.length_c   1.000
_cell.angle_alpha   90.00
_cell.angle_beta   90.00
_cell.angle_gamma   90.00
#
_symmetry.space_group_name_H-M   'P 1'
#
loop_
_entity.id
_entity.type
_entity.pdbx_description
1 polymer ?
#
loop_
_entity_poly.entity_id
_entity_poly.type
_entity_poly.pdbx_seq_one_letter_code
_entity_poly.pdbx_strand_id
1 'polypeptide(L)'
;MDKFGTTVGADTSPVPDQLRSLFNHPDDVRVQGLPCVLPGLDSMAVYFGAGARTVPHQHHIGQHLVFVEGVGVVADEDGVHVVRAGDVVSNPPGAWHWHGATPGAAATHVTFEAPGDFDLDVDRRDWDDMYGPDLGT
;
A
#
# COMPACT_ATOMS: atom_id res chain seq x y z
N MET A 1 -18.26 1.74 11.57
CA MET A 1 -17.18 2.76 11.56
C MET A 1 -17.80 4.13 11.76
N ASP A 2 -17.22 4.91 12.64
CA ASP A 2 -17.66 6.27 12.91
C ASP A 2 -17.32 7.18 11.71
N LYS A 3 -18.27 8.02 11.26
CA LYS A 3 -18.04 8.95 10.14
C LYS A 3 -17.04 10.06 10.47
N PHE A 4 -16.80 10.32 11.76
CA PHE A 4 -15.89 11.39 12.19
C PHE A 4 -14.47 10.90 12.41
N GLY A 5 -14.28 9.62 12.69
CA GLY A 5 -12.96 9.10 12.90
C GLY A 5 -12.93 7.71 13.50
N THR A 6 -11.77 7.11 13.43
CA THR A 6 -11.46 5.83 14.05
C THR A 6 -9.96 5.79 14.33
N THR A 7 -9.53 4.78 15.06
CA THR A 7 -8.11 4.56 15.34
C THR A 7 -7.56 3.52 14.39
N VAL A 8 -6.47 3.83 13.71
CA VAL A 8 -5.77 2.86 12.86
C VAL A 8 -5.33 1.68 13.73
N GLY A 9 -5.71 0.46 13.31
CA GLY A 9 -5.46 -0.77 14.05
C GLY A 9 -6.58 -1.22 14.96
N ALA A 10 -7.63 -0.42 15.13
CA ALA A 10 -8.73 -0.76 16.05
C ALA A 10 -9.55 -1.97 15.58
N ASP A 11 -9.68 -2.18 14.28
CA ASP A 11 -10.50 -3.25 13.72
C ASP A 11 -9.99 -3.62 12.34
N THR A 12 -9.34 -4.77 12.20
CA THR A 12 -8.78 -5.24 10.95
C THR A 12 -9.48 -6.48 10.44
N SER A 13 -9.46 -6.65 9.12
CA SER A 13 -10.05 -7.79 8.42
C SER A 13 -9.05 -8.38 7.41
N PRO A 14 -9.25 -9.65 7.02
CA PRO A 14 -8.51 -10.20 5.88
C PRO A 14 -8.78 -9.39 4.61
N VAL A 15 -7.84 -9.47 3.67
CA VAL A 15 -8.02 -8.84 2.36
C VAL A 15 -9.27 -9.41 1.68
N PRO A 16 -10.19 -8.55 1.20
CA PRO A 16 -11.34 -9.01 0.42
C PRO A 16 -10.92 -9.76 -0.85
N ASP A 17 -11.73 -10.72 -1.28
CA ASP A 17 -11.40 -11.58 -2.43
C ASP A 17 -11.05 -10.78 -3.68
N GLN A 18 -11.75 -9.69 -3.94
CA GLN A 18 -11.52 -8.85 -5.13
C GLN A 18 -10.19 -8.09 -5.10
N LEU A 19 -9.51 -8.03 -3.95
CA LEU A 19 -8.22 -7.35 -3.82
C LEU A 19 -7.04 -8.31 -3.68
N ARG A 20 -7.28 -9.62 -3.58
CA ARG A 20 -6.21 -10.59 -3.32
C ARG A 20 -5.13 -10.61 -4.40
N SER A 21 -5.50 -10.42 -5.65
CA SER A 21 -4.55 -10.42 -6.77
C SER A 21 -3.60 -9.21 -6.77
N LEU A 22 -3.90 -8.19 -5.97
CA LEU A 22 -3.04 -7.01 -5.83
C LEU A 22 -1.79 -7.30 -4.99
N PHE A 23 -1.78 -8.37 -4.19
CA PHE A 23 -0.71 -8.67 -3.23
C PHE A 23 0.04 -9.94 -3.59
N ASN A 24 1.37 -9.96 -3.32
CA ASN A 24 2.18 -11.16 -3.48
C ASN A 24 1.87 -12.23 -2.42
N HIS A 25 1.56 -11.82 -1.19
CA HIS A 25 1.20 -12.68 -0.06
C HIS A 25 -0.07 -12.15 0.61
N PRO A 26 -1.25 -12.34 -0.01
CA PRO A 26 -2.48 -11.74 0.51
C PRO A 26 -2.88 -12.24 1.90
N ASP A 27 -2.44 -13.44 2.31
CA ASP A 27 -2.71 -13.95 3.67
C ASP A 27 -1.86 -13.24 4.74
N ASP A 28 -0.81 -12.54 4.36
CA ASP A 28 0.04 -11.74 5.25
C ASP A 28 -0.33 -10.24 5.22
N VAL A 29 -1.48 -9.93 4.66
CA VAL A 29 -2.00 -8.56 4.58
C VAL A 29 -3.36 -8.49 5.25
N ARG A 30 -3.60 -7.44 6.02
CA ARG A 30 -4.91 -7.13 6.59
C ARG A 30 -5.30 -5.71 6.23
N VAL A 31 -6.58 -5.43 6.27
CA VAL A 31 -7.11 -4.12 5.89
C VAL A 31 -8.08 -3.60 6.94
N GLN A 32 -8.25 -2.29 6.95
CA GLN A 32 -9.25 -1.61 7.77
C GLN A 32 -9.80 -0.44 6.96
N GLY A 33 -11.12 -0.45 6.72
CA GLY A 33 -11.78 0.71 6.13
C GLY A 33 -11.74 1.90 7.08
N LEU A 34 -11.40 3.07 6.57
CA LEU A 34 -11.33 4.31 7.34
C LEU A 34 -12.41 5.27 6.89
N PRO A 35 -12.91 6.14 7.78
CA PRO A 35 -13.89 7.14 7.38
C PRO A 35 -13.26 8.14 6.40
N CYS A 36 -13.95 8.38 5.30
CA CYS A 36 -13.56 9.40 4.33
C CYS A 36 -14.84 10.01 3.75
N VAL A 37 -15.06 11.26 4.05
CA VAL A 37 -16.24 12.00 3.57
C VAL A 37 -15.91 12.90 2.39
N LEU A 38 -14.69 12.84 1.89
CA LEU A 38 -14.26 13.60 0.72
C LEU A 38 -14.88 12.99 -0.54
N PRO A 39 -15.52 13.82 -1.40
CA PRO A 39 -16.17 13.30 -2.59
C PRO A 39 -15.20 12.54 -3.50
N GLY A 40 -15.60 11.34 -3.93
CA GLY A 40 -14.82 10.54 -4.88
C GLY A 40 -13.62 9.81 -4.29
N LEU A 41 -13.42 9.87 -2.98
CA LEU A 41 -12.27 9.21 -2.34
C LEU A 41 -12.72 8.20 -1.30
N ASP A 42 -11.96 7.10 -1.21
CA ASP A 42 -12.00 6.16 -0.10
C ASP A 42 -10.66 6.21 0.65
N SER A 43 -10.70 5.78 1.89
CA SER A 43 -9.50 5.63 2.71
C SER A 43 -9.47 4.25 3.37
N MET A 44 -8.27 3.69 3.47
CA MET A 44 -8.05 2.36 4.03
C MET A 44 -6.69 2.32 4.70
N ALA A 45 -6.61 1.67 5.84
CA ALA A 45 -5.33 1.24 6.38
C ALA A 45 -5.00 -0.16 5.84
N VAL A 46 -3.76 -0.37 5.45
CA VAL A 46 -3.26 -1.66 4.95
C VAL A 46 -2.07 -2.07 5.82
N TYR A 47 -2.17 -3.27 6.39
CA TYR A 47 -1.19 -3.86 7.29
C TYR A 47 -0.44 -4.94 6.54
N PHE A 48 0.83 -4.71 6.26
CA PHE A 48 1.69 -5.66 5.58
C PHE A 48 2.55 -6.40 6.60
N GLY A 49 2.48 -7.73 6.61
CA GLY A 49 3.50 -8.53 7.28
C GLY A 49 4.86 -8.35 6.60
N ALA A 50 5.94 -8.67 7.31
CA ALA A 50 7.29 -8.60 6.74
C ALA A 50 7.34 -9.37 5.41
N GLY A 51 7.85 -8.74 4.37
CA GLY A 51 7.94 -9.34 3.03
C GLY A 51 6.68 -9.23 2.18
N ALA A 52 5.55 -8.83 2.74
CA ALA A 52 4.33 -8.65 1.96
C ALA A 52 4.33 -7.28 1.27
N ARG A 53 3.90 -7.25 0.02
CA ARG A 53 3.83 -6.02 -0.78
C ARG A 53 2.81 -6.18 -1.91
N THR A 54 2.45 -5.07 -2.52
CA THR A 54 1.65 -5.12 -3.73
C THR A 54 2.50 -5.57 -4.91
N VAL A 55 1.84 -6.13 -5.92
CA VAL A 55 2.45 -6.29 -7.25
C VAL A 55 2.45 -4.93 -7.96
N PRO A 56 3.25 -4.77 -9.04
CA PRO A 56 3.21 -3.52 -9.81
C PRO A 56 1.83 -3.21 -10.34
N HIS A 57 1.45 -1.95 -10.25
CA HIS A 57 0.14 -1.47 -10.68
C HIS A 57 0.19 0.05 -10.90
N GLN A 58 -0.92 0.60 -11.35
CA GLN A 58 -1.09 2.04 -11.50
C GLN A 58 -2.52 2.42 -11.14
N HIS A 59 -2.71 3.68 -10.81
CA HIS A 59 -4.03 4.27 -10.54
C HIS A 59 -4.35 5.32 -11.60
N HIS A 60 -5.59 5.35 -12.06
CA HIS A 60 -6.02 6.30 -13.08
C HIS A 60 -6.05 7.75 -12.54
N ILE A 61 -6.51 7.92 -11.29
CA ILE A 61 -6.57 9.23 -10.64
C ILE A 61 -5.32 9.50 -9.80
N GLY A 62 -4.66 8.45 -9.34
CA GLY A 62 -3.50 8.52 -8.45
C GLY A 62 -3.80 7.98 -7.07
N GLN A 63 -2.77 7.92 -6.23
CA GLN A 63 -2.89 7.39 -4.89
C GLN A 63 -1.98 8.16 -3.94
N HIS A 64 -2.51 8.44 -2.75
CA HIS A 64 -1.78 9.06 -1.67
C HIS A 64 -1.57 8.06 -0.54
N LEU A 65 -0.33 7.91 -0.07
CA LEU A 65 0.04 6.98 1.00
C LEU A 65 0.65 7.76 2.17
N VAL A 66 0.21 7.41 3.37
CA VAL A 66 0.82 7.91 4.61
C VAL A 66 1.28 6.70 5.41
N PHE A 67 2.57 6.51 5.57
CA PHE A 67 3.12 5.43 6.39
C PHE A 67 3.01 5.82 7.85
N VAL A 68 2.45 4.93 8.67
CA VAL A 68 2.13 5.21 10.08
C VAL A 68 2.85 4.28 11.04
N GLU A 69 3.38 3.15 10.57
CA GLU A 69 4.07 2.18 11.44
C GLU A 69 5.03 1.33 10.62
N GLY A 70 6.12 0.92 11.25
CA GLY A 70 7.05 -0.04 10.70
C GLY A 70 8.02 0.52 9.68
N VAL A 71 8.58 -0.38 8.88
CA VAL A 71 9.53 -0.05 7.81
C VAL A 71 8.98 -0.55 6.49
N GLY A 72 8.54 0.37 5.66
CA GLY A 72 7.93 0.10 4.38
C GLY A 72 8.85 0.36 3.21
N VAL A 73 8.33 0.08 2.05
CA VAL A 73 9.02 0.27 0.78
C VAL A 73 8.03 0.77 -0.26
N VAL A 74 8.49 1.69 -1.08
CA VAL A 74 7.76 2.14 -2.28
C VAL A 74 8.73 2.13 -3.44
N ALA A 75 8.33 1.59 -4.57
CA ALA A 75 9.11 1.62 -5.78
C ALA A 75 8.33 2.29 -6.90
N ASP A 76 9.02 3.08 -7.68
CA ASP A 76 8.53 3.72 -8.88
C ASP A 76 9.57 3.59 -10.00
N GLU A 77 9.44 4.38 -11.05
CA GLU A 77 10.39 4.35 -12.18
C GLU A 77 11.80 4.77 -11.79
N ASP A 78 11.95 5.54 -10.72
CA ASP A 78 13.25 6.02 -10.24
C ASP A 78 13.96 5.02 -9.31
N GLY A 79 13.28 3.98 -8.88
CA GLY A 79 13.86 2.93 -8.04
C GLY A 79 13.07 2.64 -6.78
N VAL A 80 13.74 2.02 -5.82
CA VAL A 80 13.17 1.57 -4.55
C VAL A 80 13.53 2.56 -3.44
N HIS A 81 12.51 2.95 -2.66
CA HIS A 81 12.65 3.90 -1.56
C HIS A 81 12.15 3.25 -0.27
N VAL A 82 12.99 3.23 0.75
CA VAL A 82 12.59 2.78 2.10
C VAL A 82 11.89 3.94 2.80
N VAL A 83 10.74 3.65 3.39
CA VAL A 83 9.89 4.65 4.06
C VAL A 83 9.55 4.20 5.47
N ARG A 84 9.27 5.15 6.35
CA ARG A 84 8.99 4.90 7.76
C ARG A 84 7.80 5.74 8.22
N ALA A 85 7.35 5.49 9.43
CA ALA A 85 6.25 6.24 10.02
C ALA A 85 6.47 7.75 9.89
N GLY A 86 5.47 8.45 9.38
CA GLY A 86 5.52 9.89 9.10
C GLY A 86 5.84 10.22 7.64
N ASP A 87 6.30 9.26 6.85
CA ASP A 87 6.57 9.51 5.44
C ASP A 87 5.28 9.50 4.61
N VAL A 88 5.20 10.42 3.68
CA VAL A 88 4.07 10.59 2.77
C VAL A 88 4.55 10.38 1.34
N VAL A 89 3.82 9.55 0.61
CA VAL A 89 4.12 9.25 -0.80
C VAL A 89 2.89 9.60 -1.64
N SER A 90 3.10 10.36 -2.71
CA SER A 90 2.03 10.70 -3.64
C SER A 90 2.37 10.09 -5.00
N ASN A 91 1.58 9.12 -5.41
CA ASN A 91 1.71 8.47 -6.71
C ASN A 91 0.80 9.18 -7.71
N PRO A 92 1.36 9.85 -8.72
CA PRO A 92 0.53 10.58 -9.69
C PRO A 92 -0.26 9.65 -10.60
N PRO A 93 -1.27 10.17 -11.31
CA PRO A 93 -2.04 9.38 -12.26
C PRO A 93 -1.15 8.65 -13.27
N GLY A 94 -1.39 7.35 -13.46
CA GLY A 94 -0.68 6.53 -14.43
C GLY A 94 0.74 6.12 -14.05
N ALA A 95 1.22 6.49 -12.85
CA ALA A 95 2.57 6.11 -12.43
C ALA A 95 2.65 4.62 -12.09
N TRP A 96 3.58 3.92 -12.73
CA TRP A 96 3.93 2.54 -12.38
C TRP A 96 4.56 2.52 -10.99
N HIS A 97 4.04 1.69 -10.09
CA HIS A 97 4.59 1.59 -8.74
C HIS A 97 4.17 0.29 -8.04
N TRP A 98 4.85 -0.01 -6.96
CA TRP A 98 4.44 -1.01 -5.97
C TRP A 98 4.90 -0.57 -4.59
N HIS A 99 4.30 -1.12 -3.55
CA HIS A 99 4.61 -0.75 -2.16
C HIS A 99 4.26 -1.86 -1.18
N GLY A 100 4.78 -1.75 0.04
CA GLY A 100 4.52 -2.71 1.09
C GLY A 100 5.55 -2.63 2.21
N ALA A 101 5.85 -3.79 2.79
CA ALA A 101 6.82 -3.94 3.87
C ALA A 101 8.18 -4.35 3.34
N THR A 102 9.23 -4.01 4.06
CA THR A 102 10.57 -4.56 3.82
C THR A 102 10.62 -6.03 4.23
N PRO A 103 11.63 -6.79 3.78
CA PRO A 103 11.73 -8.21 4.15
C PRO A 103 11.87 -8.46 5.64
N GLY A 104 12.43 -7.52 6.38
CA GLY A 104 12.74 -7.69 7.80
C GLY A 104 11.75 -7.08 8.78
N ALA A 105 10.72 -6.36 8.32
CA ALA A 105 9.81 -5.65 9.21
C ALA A 105 8.42 -5.50 8.59
N ALA A 106 7.40 -5.55 9.43
CA ALA A 106 6.05 -5.18 9.02
C ALA A 106 5.93 -3.68 8.77
N ALA A 107 4.91 -3.28 8.03
CA ALA A 107 4.62 -1.88 7.77
C ALA A 107 3.12 -1.65 7.65
N THR A 108 2.68 -0.47 8.03
CA THR A 108 1.28 -0.05 7.88
C THR A 108 1.24 1.31 7.20
N HIS A 109 0.38 1.42 6.19
CA HIS A 109 0.09 2.72 5.60
C HIS A 109 -1.41 2.97 5.50
N VAL A 110 -1.77 4.24 5.39
CA VAL A 110 -3.11 4.72 5.09
C VAL A 110 -3.14 5.18 3.65
N THR A 111 -4.15 4.75 2.90
CA THR A 111 -4.33 5.15 1.50
C THR A 111 -5.48 6.14 1.36
N PHE A 112 -5.35 7.01 0.36
CA PHE A 112 -6.45 7.83 -0.15
C PHE A 112 -6.46 7.67 -1.67
N GLU A 113 -7.56 7.12 -2.20
CA GLU A 113 -7.68 6.84 -3.64
C GLU A 113 -9.16 6.74 -4.03
N ALA A 114 -9.42 6.80 -5.34
CA ALA A 114 -10.78 6.55 -5.84
C ALA A 114 -11.13 5.06 -5.71
N PRO A 115 -12.38 4.70 -5.36
CA PRO A 115 -12.80 3.31 -5.22
C PRO A 115 -12.52 2.49 -6.48
N GLY A 116 -11.84 1.34 -6.31
CA GLY A 116 -11.55 0.42 -7.41
C GLY A 116 -10.57 0.93 -8.46
N ASP A 117 -9.92 2.07 -8.21
CA ASP A 117 -9.01 2.69 -9.16
C ASP A 117 -7.62 2.06 -9.09
N PHE A 118 -7.49 0.85 -9.64
CA PHE A 118 -6.18 0.25 -9.84
C PHE A 118 -6.18 -0.61 -11.11
N ASP A 119 -5.05 -0.62 -11.81
CA ASP A 119 -4.82 -1.37 -13.03
C ASP A 119 -3.60 -2.26 -12.83
N LEU A 120 -3.81 -3.58 -12.92
CA LEU A 120 -2.76 -4.59 -12.79
C LEU A 120 -2.18 -5.00 -14.15
N ASP A 121 -2.74 -4.53 -15.25
CA ASP A 121 -2.25 -4.81 -16.61
C ASP A 121 -1.10 -3.86 -16.95
N VAL A 122 0.00 -4.03 -16.23
CA VAL A 122 1.21 -3.23 -16.39
C VAL A 122 2.41 -4.17 -16.53
N ASP A 123 3.50 -3.67 -17.09
CA ASP A 123 4.75 -4.40 -17.17
C ASP A 123 5.26 -4.69 -15.76
N ARG A 124 5.56 -5.93 -15.47
CA ARG A 124 6.11 -6.32 -14.17
C ARG A 124 7.53 -5.85 -13.97
N ARG A 125 8.26 -5.59 -15.05
CA ARG A 125 9.66 -5.18 -15.02
C ARG A 125 10.48 -6.14 -14.13
N ASP A 126 11.45 -5.60 -13.46
CA ASP A 126 12.31 -6.29 -12.49
C ASP A 126 11.91 -6.02 -11.04
N TRP A 127 10.60 -5.93 -10.80
CA TRP A 127 10.04 -5.52 -9.49
C TRP A 127 10.56 -6.32 -8.30
N ASP A 128 11.06 -7.53 -8.54
CA ASP A 128 11.61 -8.38 -7.50
C ASP A 128 13.13 -8.23 -7.32
N ASP A 129 13.84 -7.73 -8.32
CA ASP A 129 15.30 -7.79 -8.37
C ASP A 129 15.98 -6.92 -7.31
N MET A 130 15.38 -5.79 -6.98
CA MET A 130 15.91 -4.88 -5.97
C MET A 130 15.33 -5.10 -4.58
N TYR A 131 14.51 -6.13 -4.43
CA TYR A 131 13.87 -6.46 -3.16
C TYR A 131 14.63 -7.60 -2.49
N GLY A 132 15.42 -7.28 -1.48
CA GLY A 132 16.28 -8.25 -0.83
C GLY A 132 16.40 -8.02 0.68
N PRO A 133 17.06 -8.96 1.40
CA PRO A 133 17.10 -8.96 2.86
C PRO A 133 17.77 -7.72 3.46
N ASP A 134 18.59 -7.01 2.71
CA ASP A 134 19.28 -5.82 3.18
C ASP A 134 18.42 -4.55 3.13
N LEU A 135 17.24 -4.64 2.53
CA LEU A 135 16.36 -3.51 2.37
C LEU A 135 15.81 -3.05 3.73
N GLY A 136 16.03 -1.80 4.10
CA GLY A 136 15.54 -1.23 5.35
C GLY A 136 16.47 -1.39 6.56
N THR A 137 17.64 -1.99 6.39
CA THR A 137 18.63 -2.17 7.49
C THR A 137 19.62 -1.01 7.65
#